data_53757cf1a59868f181221cbc31721230
#
_entry.id   53757cf1a59868f181221cbc31721230
#
_cell.length_a   1.000
_cell.length_b   1.000
_cell.length_c   1.000
_cell.angle_alpha   90.00
_cell.angle_beta   90.00
_cell.angle_gamma   90.00
#
_symmetry.space_group_name_H-M   'P 1'
#
loop_
_entity.id
_entity.type
_entity.pdbx_description
1 polymer ?
#
loop_
_entity_poly.entity_id
_entity_poly.type
_entity_poly.pdbx_seq_one_letter_code
_entity_poly.pdbx_strand_id
1 'polypeptide(L)'
;MSDTIYPRSPYEAMDSWVHLPRLVDKIRLHEAGQLPADYQPNYLHKGFDLAWFKASGVEPGTLVSVVKNSITDGQVSDWVKANVSTPDEAKPALRDKLLSYGTEGRLLELL
;
A
#
# COMPACT_ATOMS: atom_id res chain seq x y z
N MET A 1 -8.69 -13.06 -23.88
CA MET A 1 -8.23 -13.26 -22.51
C MET A 1 -8.08 -11.92 -21.80
N SER A 2 -8.51 -11.87 -20.59
CA SER A 2 -8.38 -10.63 -19.83
C SER A 2 -6.93 -10.48 -19.33
N ASP A 3 -6.36 -9.32 -19.56
CA ASP A 3 -5.02 -9.01 -19.11
C ASP A 3 -5.05 -8.09 -17.88
N THR A 4 -6.18 -8.04 -17.20
CA THR A 4 -6.33 -7.24 -16.01
C THR A 4 -5.42 -7.76 -14.91
N ILE A 5 -4.56 -6.88 -14.39
CA ILE A 5 -3.65 -7.20 -13.29
C ILE A 5 -4.20 -6.51 -12.04
N TYR A 6 -4.32 -7.27 -10.97
CA TYR A 6 -4.82 -6.74 -9.70
C TYR A 6 -3.67 -6.56 -8.70
N PRO A 7 -3.77 -5.55 -7.82
CA PRO A 7 -2.80 -5.39 -6.75
C PRO A 7 -2.75 -6.62 -5.84
N ARG A 8 -1.61 -6.85 -5.22
CA ARG A 8 -1.45 -7.94 -4.25
C ARG A 8 -2.39 -7.75 -3.06
N SER A 9 -2.54 -8.81 -2.27
CA SER A 9 -3.39 -8.80 -1.07
C SER A 9 -2.95 -7.72 -0.07
N PRO A 10 -3.89 -7.07 0.64
CA PRO A 10 -3.54 -6.12 1.69
C PRO A 10 -2.84 -6.78 2.89
N TYR A 11 -2.90 -8.11 2.99
CA TYR A 11 -2.23 -8.84 4.08
C TYR A 11 -0.76 -9.12 3.81
N GLU A 12 -0.28 -8.94 2.59
CA GLU A 12 1.13 -9.11 2.30
C GLU A 12 1.92 -7.92 2.87
N ALA A 13 3.16 -8.19 3.25
CA ALA A 13 4.01 -7.21 3.91
C ALA A 13 5.31 -6.96 3.16
N MET A 14 5.84 -5.74 3.29
CA MET A 14 7.13 -5.32 2.77
C MET A 14 7.77 -4.48 3.87
N ASP A 15 9.00 -4.82 4.27
CA ASP A 15 9.67 -4.21 5.42
C ASP A 15 8.77 -4.27 6.67
N SER A 16 8.06 -5.37 6.84
CA SER A 16 7.09 -5.63 7.91
C SER A 16 5.84 -4.72 7.90
N TRP A 17 5.68 -3.90 6.85
CA TRP A 17 4.46 -3.11 6.67
C TRP A 17 3.45 -3.92 5.85
N VAL A 18 2.31 -4.26 6.46
CA VAL A 18 1.19 -4.84 5.71
C VAL A 18 0.63 -3.76 4.79
N HIS A 19 -0.08 -4.19 3.74
CA HIS A 19 -0.67 -3.32 2.74
C HIS A 19 0.34 -2.64 1.81
N LEU A 20 1.60 -2.48 2.21
CA LEU A 20 2.59 -1.79 1.39
C LEU A 20 2.80 -2.44 0.01
N PRO A 21 2.90 -3.79 -0.11
CA PRO A 21 3.00 -4.40 -1.45
C PRO A 21 1.80 -4.07 -2.34
N ARG A 22 0.59 -4.07 -1.76
CA ARG A 22 -0.63 -3.70 -2.49
C ARG A 22 -0.58 -2.25 -2.95
N LEU A 23 -0.13 -1.36 -2.07
CA LEU A 23 -0.01 0.06 -2.40
C LEU A 23 1.00 0.29 -3.51
N VAL A 24 2.15 -0.39 -3.45
CA VAL A 24 3.17 -0.34 -4.52
C VAL A 24 2.59 -0.81 -5.85
N ASP A 25 1.84 -1.92 -5.83
CA ASP A 25 1.20 -2.42 -7.04
C ASP A 25 0.20 -1.43 -7.61
N LYS A 26 -0.61 -0.80 -6.75
CA LYS A 26 -1.56 0.24 -7.19
C LYS A 26 -0.84 1.40 -7.87
N ILE A 27 0.27 1.84 -7.30
CA ILE A 27 1.04 2.94 -7.88
C ILE A 27 1.57 2.55 -9.25
N ARG A 28 2.16 1.37 -9.37
CA ARG A 28 2.70 0.89 -10.66
C ARG A 28 1.60 0.77 -11.70
N LEU A 29 0.46 0.21 -11.33
CA LEU A 29 -0.67 0.06 -12.26
C LEU A 29 -1.25 1.41 -12.66
N HIS A 30 -1.39 2.33 -11.70
CA HIS A 30 -1.91 3.66 -11.98
C HIS A 30 -1.00 4.42 -12.96
N GLU A 31 0.32 4.36 -12.74
CA GLU A 31 1.28 5.04 -13.59
C GLU A 31 1.34 4.43 -14.99
N ALA A 32 0.99 3.16 -15.12
CA ALA A 32 0.91 2.49 -16.41
C ALA A 32 -0.46 2.65 -17.08
N GLY A 33 -1.40 3.34 -16.43
CA GLY A 33 -2.76 3.50 -16.94
C GLY A 33 -3.59 2.21 -16.87
N GLN A 34 -3.22 1.28 -15.99
CA GLN A 34 -3.82 -0.05 -15.91
C GLN A 34 -4.49 -0.37 -14.57
N LEU A 35 -4.61 0.61 -13.68
CA LEU A 35 -5.29 0.36 -12.40
C LEU A 35 -6.79 0.19 -12.66
N PRO A 36 -7.40 -0.96 -12.25
CA PRO A 36 -8.82 -1.17 -12.47
C PRO A 36 -9.68 -0.06 -11.86
N ALA A 37 -10.81 0.24 -12.49
CA ALA A 37 -11.68 1.35 -12.09
C ALA A 37 -12.15 1.25 -10.65
N ASP A 38 -12.37 0.03 -10.15
CA ASP A 38 -12.84 -0.19 -8.79
C ASP A 38 -11.84 0.29 -7.72
N TYR A 39 -10.57 0.41 -8.08
CA TYR A 39 -9.52 0.84 -7.16
C TYR A 39 -9.27 2.35 -7.20
N GLN A 40 -9.76 3.04 -8.23
CA GLN A 40 -9.46 4.47 -8.40
C GLN A 40 -9.97 5.34 -7.24
N PRO A 41 -11.21 5.16 -6.73
CA PRO A 41 -11.72 6.05 -5.68
C PRO A 41 -10.90 6.02 -4.38
N ASN A 42 -10.26 4.88 -4.08
CA ASN A 42 -9.51 4.72 -2.85
C ASN A 42 -7.99 4.89 -3.04
N TYR A 43 -7.57 5.17 -4.27
CA TYR A 43 -6.14 5.28 -4.57
C TYR A 43 -5.51 6.43 -3.77
N LEU A 44 -4.54 6.11 -2.93
CA LEU A 44 -3.71 7.00 -2.11
C LEU A 44 -4.46 7.75 -0.98
N HIS A 45 -5.71 8.10 -1.17
CA HIS A 45 -6.35 9.09 -0.31
C HIS A 45 -7.44 8.54 0.60
N LYS A 46 -7.73 7.26 0.53
CA LYS A 46 -8.78 6.62 1.33
C LYS A 46 -8.37 5.22 1.77
N GLY A 47 -9.13 4.66 2.71
CA GLY A 47 -8.96 3.29 3.15
C GLY A 47 -7.58 3.03 3.72
N PHE A 48 -7.02 1.86 3.45
CA PHE A 48 -5.71 1.49 3.99
C PHE A 48 -4.54 2.15 3.27
N ASP A 49 -4.72 2.68 2.06
CA ASP A 49 -3.70 3.51 1.44
C ASP A 49 -3.43 4.72 2.34
N LEU A 50 -4.50 5.43 2.72
CA LEU A 50 -4.39 6.57 3.62
C LEU A 50 -3.86 6.16 4.99
N ALA A 51 -4.33 5.02 5.51
CA ALA A 51 -3.89 4.52 6.81
C ALA A 51 -2.39 4.28 6.83
N TRP A 52 -1.84 3.71 5.74
CA TRP A 52 -0.40 3.48 5.65
C TRP A 52 0.37 4.79 5.64
N PHE A 53 -0.08 5.78 4.86
CA PHE A 53 0.59 7.09 4.83
C PHE A 53 0.57 7.76 6.20
N LYS A 54 -0.53 7.67 6.92
CA LYS A 54 -0.63 8.23 8.26
C LYS A 54 0.29 7.51 9.25
N ALA A 55 0.33 6.18 9.16
CA ALA A 55 1.15 5.38 10.07
C ALA A 55 2.64 5.60 9.82
N SER A 56 3.04 5.71 8.55
CA SER A 56 4.45 5.84 8.18
C SER A 56 4.96 7.27 8.19
N GLY A 57 4.07 8.24 8.07
CA GLY A 57 4.47 9.64 7.93
C GLY A 57 4.97 10.02 6.54
N VAL A 58 4.88 9.11 5.58
CA VAL A 58 5.33 9.38 4.20
C VAL A 58 4.26 10.15 3.45
N GLU A 59 4.67 11.14 2.67
CA GLU A 59 3.77 11.86 1.77
C GLU A 59 3.43 11.00 0.56
N PRO A 60 2.16 10.97 0.11
CA PRO A 60 1.78 10.16 -1.05
C PRO A 60 2.61 10.45 -2.30
N GLY A 61 2.83 11.73 -2.62
CA GLY A 61 3.64 12.10 -3.77
C GLY A 61 5.08 11.60 -3.69
N THR A 62 5.64 11.56 -2.48
CA THR A 62 6.98 11.04 -2.26
C THR A 62 7.05 9.55 -2.58
N LEU A 63 6.09 8.77 -2.09
CA LEU A 63 6.08 7.34 -2.37
C LEU A 63 5.87 7.06 -3.85
N VAL A 64 4.99 7.81 -4.51
CA VAL A 64 4.78 7.66 -5.96
C VAL A 64 6.11 7.87 -6.69
N SER A 65 6.86 8.90 -6.34
CA SER A 65 8.18 9.18 -6.93
C SER A 65 9.15 8.02 -6.70
N VAL A 66 9.20 7.48 -5.49
CA VAL A 66 10.09 6.36 -5.15
C VAL A 66 9.75 5.14 -5.99
N VAL A 67 8.47 4.80 -6.10
CA VAL A 67 8.04 3.64 -6.88
C VAL A 67 8.34 3.83 -8.36
N LYS A 68 8.09 5.02 -8.89
CA LYS A 68 8.39 5.31 -10.30
C LYS A 68 9.87 5.18 -10.63
N ASN A 69 10.73 5.50 -9.67
CA ASN A 69 12.17 5.44 -9.85
C ASN A 69 12.78 4.11 -9.42
N SER A 70 11.95 3.15 -9.00
CA SER A 70 12.39 1.84 -8.56
C SER A 70 11.98 0.78 -9.58
N ILE A 71 12.86 -0.18 -9.82
CA ILE A 71 12.59 -1.29 -10.73
C ILE A 71 12.03 -2.48 -9.94
N THR A 72 12.52 -2.69 -8.73
CA THR A 72 12.16 -3.86 -7.92
C THR A 72 11.53 -3.45 -6.59
N ASP A 73 10.80 -4.40 -5.99
CA ASP A 73 10.26 -4.23 -4.65
C ASP A 73 11.37 -4.04 -3.61
N GLY A 74 12.52 -4.70 -3.82
CA GLY A 74 13.67 -4.54 -2.93
C GLY A 74 14.13 -3.09 -2.82
N GLN A 75 14.11 -2.37 -3.94
CA GLN A 75 14.49 -0.96 -3.95
C GLN A 75 13.51 -0.10 -3.16
N VAL A 76 12.21 -0.38 -3.30
CA VAL A 76 11.18 0.31 -2.52
C VAL A 76 11.33 0.00 -1.04
N SER A 77 11.51 -1.28 -0.71
CA SER A 77 11.69 -1.72 0.68
C SER A 77 12.91 -1.07 1.33
N ASP A 78 14.02 -1.00 0.59
CA ASP A 78 15.25 -0.36 1.09
C ASP A 78 15.03 1.13 1.35
N TRP A 79 14.31 1.81 0.47
CA TRP A 79 14.00 3.22 0.67
C TRP A 79 13.14 3.42 1.92
N VAL A 80 12.12 2.59 2.09
CA VAL A 80 11.23 2.67 3.26
C VAL A 80 12.03 2.43 4.54
N LYS A 81 12.87 1.41 4.56
CA LYS A 81 13.71 1.10 5.70
C LYS A 81 14.62 2.27 6.08
N ALA A 82 15.17 2.94 5.08
CA ALA A 82 16.13 4.04 5.31
C ALA A 82 15.46 5.36 5.67
N ASN A 83 14.23 5.59 5.24
CA ASN A 83 13.60 6.92 5.34
C ASN A 83 12.39 7.00 6.26
N VAL A 84 11.81 5.87 6.65
CA VAL A 84 10.65 5.87 7.54
C VAL A 84 11.13 5.63 8.98
N SER A 85 10.94 6.65 9.83
CA SER A 85 11.37 6.61 11.23
C SER A 85 10.16 6.71 12.14
N THR A 86 9.33 5.68 12.15
CA THR A 86 8.15 5.65 13.00
C THR A 86 8.41 4.80 14.23
N PRO A 87 7.61 4.99 15.32
CA PRO A 87 7.71 4.10 16.48
C PRO A 87 7.49 2.65 16.08
N ASP A 88 8.15 1.74 16.80
CA ASP A 88 8.05 0.31 16.49
C ASP A 88 6.63 -0.22 16.56
N GLU A 89 5.75 0.43 17.32
CA GLU A 89 4.35 0.03 17.45
C GLU A 89 3.50 0.34 16.21
N ALA A 90 3.97 1.20 15.32
CA ALA A 90 3.18 1.61 14.16
C ALA A 90 2.88 0.46 13.20
N LYS A 91 3.84 -0.43 12.99
CA LYS A 91 3.66 -1.58 12.10
C LYS A 91 2.64 -2.58 12.63
N PRO A 92 2.77 -3.08 13.89
CA PRO A 92 1.75 -3.99 14.42
C PRO A 92 0.39 -3.32 14.60
N ALA A 93 0.35 -2.02 14.90
CA ALA A 93 -0.92 -1.31 15.02
C ALA A 93 -1.69 -1.28 13.70
N LEU A 94 -1.01 -1.03 12.59
CA LEU A 94 -1.63 -1.06 11.28
C LEU A 94 -2.11 -2.47 10.92
N ARG A 95 -1.29 -3.47 11.23
CA ARG A 95 -1.65 -4.87 10.99
C ARG A 95 -2.91 -5.26 11.76
N ASP A 96 -2.97 -4.88 13.03
CA ASP A 96 -4.13 -5.20 13.87
C ASP A 96 -5.39 -4.52 13.35
N LYS A 97 -5.27 -3.29 12.90
CA LYS A 97 -6.39 -2.57 12.29
C LYS A 97 -6.90 -3.28 11.05
N LEU A 98 -6.00 -3.74 10.18
CA LEU A 98 -6.36 -4.46 8.98
C LEU A 98 -7.05 -5.79 9.30
N LEU A 99 -6.50 -6.54 10.25
CA LEU A 99 -7.06 -7.83 10.65
C LEU A 99 -8.45 -7.65 11.31
N SER A 100 -8.63 -6.59 12.06
CA SER A 100 -9.91 -6.27 12.68
C SER A 100 -11.00 -6.03 11.62
N TYR A 101 -10.67 -5.33 10.54
CA TYR A 101 -11.61 -5.15 9.43
C TYR A 101 -12.01 -6.49 8.83
N GLY A 102 -11.04 -7.40 8.64
CA GLY A 102 -11.31 -8.72 8.10
C GLY A 102 -12.25 -9.53 8.97
N THR A 103 -12.04 -9.51 10.30
CA THR A 103 -12.87 -10.25 11.23
C THR A 103 -14.27 -9.67 11.36
N GLU A 104 -14.45 -8.39 11.10
CA GLU A 104 -15.76 -7.73 11.14
C GLU A 104 -16.51 -7.84 9.82
N GLY A 105 -15.96 -8.52 8.83
CA GLY A 105 -16.61 -8.66 7.54
C GLY A 105 -16.61 -7.39 6.69
N ARG A 106 -15.76 -6.45 7.01
CA ARG A 106 -15.71 -5.16 6.32
C ARG A 106 -14.64 -5.11 5.23
N LEU A 107 -14.07 -6.24 4.90
CA LEU A 107 -12.99 -6.29 3.92
C LEU A 107 -13.42 -5.73 2.57
N LEU A 108 -14.67 -5.92 2.19
CA LEU A 108 -15.20 -5.41 0.92
C LEU A 108 -15.13 -3.88 0.83
N GLU A 109 -15.17 -3.19 1.95
CA GLU A 109 -15.07 -1.73 1.98
C GLU A 109 -13.67 -1.23 1.62
N LEU A 110 -12.69 -2.13 1.55
CA LEU A 110 -11.31 -1.79 1.24
C LEU A 110 -11.02 -1.84 -0.26
N LEU A 111 -11.94 -2.35 -1.04
CA LEU A 111 -11.79 -2.47 -2.49
C LEU A 111 -12.05 -1.15 -3.24
#